data_7bf4b6d6cb95038299d189fd51ccdce4
#
_entry.id   7bf4b6d6cb95038299d189fd51ccdce4
#
_cell.length_a   1.000
_cell.length_b   1.000
_cell.length_c   1.000
_cell.angle_alpha   90.00
_cell.angle_beta   90.00
_cell.angle_gamma   90.00
#
_symmetry.space_group_name_H-M   'P 1'
#
loop_
_entity.id
_entity.type
_entity.pdbx_description
1 polymer ?
#
loop_
_entity_poly.entity_id
_entity_poly.type
_entity_poly.pdbx_seq_one_letter_code
_entity_poly.pdbx_strand_id
1 'polypeptide(L)'
;MILLLSGTALAHKVNLFVYAEGGKIYTESYFPDGKPVEGGKVLVYDSQDQLILEGVTDKTGLFNFDIPKIDDLNIVIDATMGHKNSFKLKKGEVEAGK
;
A
#
# COMPACT_ATOMS: atom_id res chain seq x y z
N MET A 1 31.43 -19.69 2.11
CA MET A 1 30.87 -19.25 1.98
C MET A 1 30.06 -18.65 2.01
N ILE A 2 29.56 -18.52 1.63
CA ILE A 2 28.72 -18.01 1.62
C ILE A 2 27.89 -17.33 1.45
N LEU A 3 27.59 -17.23 1.18
CA LEU A 3 26.73 -16.66 1.11
C LEU A 3 25.88 -16.02 0.95
N LEU A 4 25.65 -15.87 0.70
CA LEU A 4 24.81 -15.37 0.59
C LEU A 4 23.94 -14.76 0.51
N LEU A 5 23.67 -14.57 0.32
CA LEU A 5 22.83 -14.14 0.16
C LEU A 5 22.02 -13.52 0.06
N SER A 6 21.77 -13.27 -0.14
CA SER A 6 21.09 -12.81 -0.29
C SER A 6 20.42 -12.07 -0.61
N GLY A 7 20.27 -11.84 -0.75
CA GLY A 7 19.65 -10.99 -1.11
C GLY A 7 18.63 -10.70 -1.70
N THR A 8 18.40 -10.80 -1.79
CA THR A 8 17.57 -10.70 -2.37
C THR A 8 16.71 -9.96 -2.39
N ALA A 9 16.61 -9.73 -2.03
CA ALA A 9 15.74 -9.21 -2.01
C ALA A 9 15.30 -8.26 -2.35
N LEU A 10 15.52 -7.94 -2.37
CA LEU A 10 15.33 -7.00 -2.47
C LEU A 10 15.09 -6.33 -3.52
N ALA A 11 15.24 -6.55 -4.38
CA ALA A 11 15.08 -5.91 -5.61
C ALA A 11 13.68 -5.72 -6.06
N HIS A 12 12.75 -6.19 -5.36
CA HIS A 12 11.39 -6.25 -5.85
C HIS A 12 10.49 -5.25 -5.18
N LYS A 13 11.03 -4.09 -4.88
CA LYS A 13 10.22 -3.07 -4.25
C LYS A 13 9.35 -2.34 -5.23
N VAL A 14 8.26 -1.87 -4.75
CA VAL A 14 7.36 -0.97 -5.44
C VAL A 14 7.13 0.20 -4.50
N ASN A 15 6.99 1.40 -5.03
CA ASN A 15 6.75 2.59 -4.23
C ASN A 15 5.27 2.73 -3.93
N LEU A 16 4.94 3.04 -2.68
CA LEU A 16 3.56 3.20 -2.25
C LEU A 16 3.45 4.48 -1.43
N PHE A 17 2.57 5.37 -1.84
CA PHE A 17 2.26 6.61 -1.14
C PHE A 17 0.81 6.58 -0.72
N VAL A 18 0.55 6.98 0.53
CA VAL A 18 -0.80 6.92 1.10
C VAL A 18 -1.04 8.19 1.90
N TYR A 19 -2.22 8.77 1.72
CA TYR A 19 -2.63 9.91 2.53
C TYR A 19 -4.15 9.92 2.66
N ALA A 20 -4.64 10.60 3.71
CA ALA A 20 -6.06 10.72 3.97
C ALA A 20 -6.49 12.18 3.82
N GLU A 21 -7.61 12.41 3.15
CA GLU A 21 -8.12 13.75 2.94
C GLU A 21 -9.61 13.67 2.59
N GLY A 22 -10.41 14.56 3.20
CA GLY A 22 -11.81 14.67 2.84
C GLY A 22 -12.63 13.41 3.07
N GLY A 23 -12.26 12.61 4.05
CA GLY A 23 -12.97 11.38 4.36
C GLY A 23 -12.55 10.18 3.56
N LYS A 24 -11.51 10.32 2.73
CA LYS A 24 -11.02 9.25 1.88
C LYS A 24 -9.55 9.01 2.11
N ILE A 25 -9.12 7.80 1.80
CA ILE A 25 -7.71 7.43 1.78
C ILE A 25 -7.33 7.21 0.32
N TYR A 26 -6.22 7.83 -0.08
CA TYR A 26 -5.70 7.77 -1.45
C TYR A 26 -4.40 6.99 -1.46
N THR A 27 -4.27 6.09 -2.41
CA THR A 27 -3.03 5.33 -2.60
C THR A 27 -2.52 5.54 -4.02
N GLU A 28 -1.19 5.65 -4.13
CA GLU A 28 -0.50 5.76 -5.42
C GLU A 28 0.65 4.79 -5.39
N SER A 29 0.79 3.98 -6.43
CA SER A 29 1.88 3.02 -6.47
C SER A 29 2.58 3.03 -7.82
N TYR A 30 3.91 2.92 -7.75
CA TYR A 30 4.78 3.03 -8.93
C TYR A 30 5.92 2.03 -8.80
N PHE A 31 6.33 1.49 -9.94
CA PHE A 31 7.56 0.71 -10.01
C PHE A 31 8.76 1.64 -9.90
N PRO A 32 9.96 1.11 -9.59
CA PRO A 32 11.14 1.97 -9.43
C PRO A 32 11.47 2.84 -10.64
N ASP A 33 11.09 2.41 -11.85
CA ASP A 33 11.32 3.19 -13.06
C ASP A 33 10.26 4.28 -13.28
N GLY A 34 9.32 4.42 -12.33
CA GLY A 34 8.29 5.45 -12.41
C GLY A 34 7.02 5.01 -13.09
N LYS A 35 6.96 3.81 -13.64
CA LYS A 35 5.75 3.34 -14.28
C LYS A 35 4.69 3.04 -13.22
N PRO A 36 3.43 3.42 -13.47
CA PRO A 36 2.37 3.14 -12.51
C PRO A 36 2.08 1.65 -12.41
N VAL A 37 1.68 1.21 -11.23
CA VAL A 37 1.24 -0.16 -11.01
C VAL A 37 -0.22 -0.26 -11.45
N GLU A 38 -0.45 -0.88 -12.57
CA GLU A 38 -1.81 -1.11 -13.06
C GLU A 38 -2.24 -2.50 -12.62
N GLY A 39 -3.43 -2.62 -12.05
CA GLY A 39 -3.97 -3.91 -11.66
C GLY A 39 -3.31 -4.50 -10.41
N GLY A 40 -2.64 -3.68 -9.63
CA GLY A 40 -2.05 -4.15 -8.38
C GLY A 40 -3.12 -4.32 -7.31
N LYS A 41 -2.94 -5.33 -6.47
CA LYS A 41 -3.91 -5.60 -5.42
C LYS A 41 -3.59 -4.73 -4.21
N VAL A 42 -4.60 -4.04 -3.71
CA VAL A 42 -4.48 -3.22 -2.50
C VAL A 42 -5.22 -3.93 -1.38
N LEU A 43 -4.54 -4.14 -0.26
CA LEU A 43 -5.09 -4.82 0.91
C LEU A 43 -4.99 -3.88 2.10
N VAL A 44 -6.08 -3.70 2.83
CA VAL A 44 -6.10 -2.82 3.99
C VAL A 44 -6.37 -3.63 5.24
N TYR A 45 -5.45 -3.54 6.19
CA TYR A 45 -5.56 -4.25 7.47
C TYR A 45 -5.73 -3.23 8.59
N ASP A 46 -6.51 -3.60 9.61
CA ASP A 46 -6.67 -2.75 10.79
C ASP A 46 -5.57 -3.02 11.82
N SER A 47 -5.67 -2.40 13.00
CA SER A 47 -4.66 -2.56 14.04
C SER A 47 -4.61 -3.96 14.64
N GLN A 48 -5.60 -4.79 14.37
CA GLN A 48 -5.62 -6.18 14.81
C GLN A 48 -5.27 -7.14 13.69
N ASP A 49 -4.65 -6.62 12.63
CA ASP A 49 -4.24 -7.40 11.46
C ASP A 49 -5.40 -8.09 10.74
N GLN A 50 -6.59 -7.54 10.86
CA GLN A 50 -7.73 -8.06 10.13
C GLN A 50 -7.83 -7.37 8.78
N LEU A 51 -8.02 -8.15 7.73
CA LEU A 51 -8.22 -7.62 6.40
C LEU A 51 -9.63 -7.04 6.33
N ILE A 52 -9.72 -5.72 6.17
CA ILE A 52 -11.02 -5.04 6.20
C ILE A 52 -11.44 -4.48 4.86
N LEU A 53 -10.54 -4.44 3.87
CA LEU A 53 -10.88 -3.90 2.56
C LEU A 53 -9.84 -4.34 1.54
N GLU A 54 -10.30 -4.57 0.30
CA GLU A 54 -9.42 -4.90 -0.82
C GLU A 54 -9.83 -4.09 -2.03
N GLY A 55 -8.87 -3.85 -2.90
CA GLY A 55 -9.12 -3.16 -4.15
C GLY A 55 -8.04 -3.45 -5.17
N VAL A 56 -8.13 -2.76 -6.29
CA VAL A 56 -7.20 -2.95 -7.41
C VAL A 56 -6.87 -1.57 -7.96
N THR A 57 -5.59 -1.33 -8.22
CA THR A 57 -5.15 -0.04 -8.76
C THR A 57 -5.58 0.10 -10.22
N ASP A 58 -5.82 1.35 -10.63
CA ASP A 58 -6.22 1.65 -12.00
C ASP A 58 -4.99 1.81 -12.91
N LYS A 59 -5.21 2.27 -14.13
CA LYS A 59 -4.15 2.41 -15.14
C LYS A 59 -3.05 3.37 -14.71
N THR A 60 -3.37 4.29 -13.82
CA THR A 60 -2.40 5.28 -13.35
C THR A 60 -1.81 4.93 -12.00
N GLY A 61 -2.09 3.73 -11.51
CA GLY A 61 -1.54 3.25 -10.23
C GLY A 61 -2.27 3.78 -9.01
N LEU A 62 -3.48 4.27 -9.19
CA LEU A 62 -4.24 4.90 -8.11
C LEU A 62 -5.37 4.01 -7.64
N PHE A 63 -5.64 4.10 -6.35
CA PHE A 63 -6.81 3.48 -5.75
C PHE A 63 -7.18 4.33 -4.53
N ASN A 64 -8.46 4.60 -4.36
CA ASN A 64 -8.91 5.32 -3.18
C ASN A 64 -10.16 4.66 -2.61
N PHE A 65 -10.40 4.92 -1.34
CA PHE A 65 -11.53 4.31 -0.63
C PHE A 65 -11.92 5.21 0.53
N ASP A 66 -13.17 5.11 0.94
CA ASP A 66 -13.65 5.86 2.11
C ASP A 66 -12.94 5.33 3.35
N ILE A 67 -12.66 6.22 4.30
CA ILE A 67 -12.04 5.81 5.57
C ILE A 67 -12.93 4.75 6.21
N PRO A 68 -12.43 3.51 6.38
CA PRO A 68 -13.28 2.42 6.87
C PRO A 68 -13.47 2.47 8.37
N LYS A 69 -12.52 3.02 9.09
CA LYS A 69 -12.56 3.17 10.54
C LYS A 69 -11.41 4.05 10.98
N ILE A 70 -11.55 4.67 12.13
CA ILE A 70 -10.48 5.49 12.70
C ILE A 70 -9.57 4.58 13.52
N ASP A 71 -8.45 4.19 12.94
CA ASP A 71 -7.55 3.21 13.51
C ASP A 71 -6.21 3.32 12.79
N ASP A 72 -5.17 2.69 13.32
CA ASP A 72 -3.95 2.48 12.56
C ASP A 72 -4.30 1.53 11.42
N LEU A 73 -3.95 1.90 10.20
CA LEU A 73 -4.25 1.09 9.03
C LEU A 73 -2.94 0.71 8.34
N ASN A 74 -2.81 -0.56 8.00
CA ASN A 74 -1.68 -1.04 7.24
C ASN A 74 -2.16 -1.31 5.82
N ILE A 75 -1.67 -0.53 4.88
CA ILE A 75 -2.07 -0.63 3.48
C ILE A 75 -0.95 -1.33 2.72
N VAL A 76 -1.28 -2.40 2.04
CA VAL A 76 -0.31 -3.23 1.31
C VAL A 76 -0.63 -3.15 -0.16
N ILE A 77 0.40 -2.93 -0.99
CA ILE A 77 0.29 -3.08 -2.44
C ILE A 77 1.01 -4.36 -2.82
N ASP A 78 0.32 -5.22 -3.55
CA ASP A 78 0.88 -6.44 -4.10
C ASP A 78 0.79 -6.34 -5.61
N ALA A 79 1.90 -6.04 -6.24
CA ALA A 79 1.97 -5.84 -7.68
C ALA A 79 2.41 -7.11 -8.42
N THR A 80 2.28 -8.26 -7.75
CA THR A 80 2.68 -9.56 -8.26
C THR A 80 4.19 -9.74 -8.38
N MET A 81 4.64 -10.95 -8.67
CA MET A 81 6.06 -11.27 -8.90
C MET A 81 6.97 -10.83 -7.76
N GLY A 82 6.44 -10.78 -6.53
CA GLY A 82 7.23 -10.37 -5.38
C GLY A 82 7.35 -8.87 -5.19
N HIS A 83 6.72 -8.07 -6.05
CA HIS A 83 6.72 -6.61 -5.91
C HIS A 83 5.66 -6.22 -4.90
N LYS A 84 6.08 -6.00 -3.66
CA LYS A 84 5.19 -5.65 -2.57
C LYS A 84 5.76 -4.50 -1.76
N ASN A 85 4.87 -3.75 -1.15
CA ASN A 85 5.25 -2.74 -0.16
C ASN A 85 4.06 -2.49 0.75
N SER A 86 4.32 -1.85 1.86
CA SER A 86 3.25 -1.49 2.80
C SER A 86 3.49 -0.10 3.34
N PHE A 87 2.42 0.51 3.79
CA PHE A 87 2.44 1.85 4.37
C PHE A 87 1.53 1.84 5.58
N LYS A 88 2.06 2.23 6.73
CA LYS A 88 1.26 2.32 7.94
C LYS A 88 0.75 3.75 8.09
N LEU A 89 -0.55 3.93 7.91
CA LEU A 89 -1.21 5.21 8.12
C LEU A 89 -1.69 5.23 9.56
N LYS A 90 -1.13 6.10 10.37
CA LYS A 90 -1.42 6.13 11.78
C LYS A 90 -2.80 6.68 12.07
N LYS A 91 -3.39 6.22 13.15
CA LYS A 91 -4.73 6.63 13.56
C LYS A 91 -4.90 8.14 13.55
N GLY A 92 -3.90 8.88 14.04
CA GLY A 92 -3.96 10.35 14.06
C GLY A 92 -4.03 10.96 12.66
N GLU A 93 -3.36 10.33 11.70
CA GLU A 93 -3.41 10.79 10.31
C GLU A 93 -4.76 10.49 9.68
N VAL A 94 -5.33 9.33 10.01
CA VAL A 94 -6.66 8.96 9.53
C VAL A 94 -7.68 9.94 10.10
N GLU A 95 -7.57 10.22 11.40
CA GLU A 95 -8.47 11.16 12.09
C GLU A 95 -8.40 12.55 11.46
N ALA A 96 -7.18 13.02 11.17
CA ALA A 96 -6.98 14.34 10.58
C ALA A 96 -7.51 14.43 9.16
N GLY A 97 -7.64 13.31 8.46
CA GLY A 97 -8.08 13.29 7.06
C GLY A 97 -9.57 13.03 6.87
N LYS A 98 -10.30 12.87 7.95
CA LYS A 98 -11.72 12.59 7.81
C LYS A 98 -12.57 13.82 7.43
#